data_bb7c04aecfa06d81f8c14130de073320
#
_entry.id   bb7c04aecfa06d81f8c14130de073320
#
_cell.length_a   1.000
_cell.length_b   1.000
_cell.length_c   1.000
_cell.angle_alpha   90.00
_cell.angle_beta   90.00
_cell.angle_gamma   90.00
#
_symmetry.space_group_name_H-M   'P 1'
#
loop_
_entity.id
_entity.type
_entity.pdbx_description
1 polymer ?
#
loop_
_entity_poly.entity_id
_entity_poly.type
_entity_poly.pdbx_seq_one_letter_code
_entity_poly.pdbx_strand_id
1 'polypeptide(L)'
;GAMGMEVTVDIKEDGKMETTSSVYGEEPEVDESEWKIENDKILMTHNDQTEECEYKDGKITLTADGTTMILSQEKEEYEPYVPGKPVENPTMKDFEGEWSCTLMEAFGMQMPVNADFTGFEMSMSVEDGKAEIILIESGEETKVELQGDVEGNALVLKAVTEDEAGTMFFSLDNMKFNLLD
;
A
#
# COMPACT_ATOMS: atom_id res chain seq x y z
N GLY A 1 9.70 8.16 -1.55
CA GLY A 1 8.45 7.53 -1.93
C GLY A 1 7.75 6.84 -0.78
N ALA A 2 6.45 6.68 -0.91
CA ALA A 2 5.58 6.12 0.13
C ALA A 2 5.88 4.65 0.50
N MET A 3 6.76 3.98 -0.23
CA MET A 3 7.04 2.55 -0.06
C MET A 3 8.47 2.23 0.36
N GLY A 4 9.21 3.17 0.93
CA GLY A 4 10.64 2.96 1.17
C GLY A 4 11.46 2.82 -0.12
N MET A 5 10.82 3.03 -1.26
CA MET A 5 11.44 3.09 -2.57
C MET A 5 11.44 4.53 -3.08
N GLU A 6 12.56 5.00 -3.52
CA GLU A 6 12.70 6.30 -4.17
C GLU A 6 13.03 6.06 -5.65
N VAL A 7 12.25 6.68 -6.54
CA VAL A 7 12.51 6.66 -7.97
C VAL A 7 12.68 8.10 -8.42
N THR A 8 13.81 8.38 -9.04
CA THR A 8 14.10 9.67 -9.67
C THR A 8 14.29 9.47 -11.15
N VAL A 9 13.68 10.31 -11.96
CA VAL A 9 13.79 10.25 -13.43
C VAL A 9 14.38 11.56 -13.90
N ASP A 10 15.54 11.49 -14.54
CA ASP A 10 16.22 12.61 -15.19
C ASP A 10 15.97 12.55 -16.72
N ILE A 11 15.15 13.46 -17.21
CA ILE A 11 14.76 13.57 -18.61
C ILE A 11 15.69 14.59 -19.29
N LYS A 12 16.54 14.10 -20.19
CA LYS A 12 17.56 14.91 -20.87
C LYS A 12 17.07 15.41 -22.23
N GLU A 13 17.53 16.59 -22.62
CA GLU A 13 17.12 17.21 -23.90
C GLU A 13 17.53 16.42 -25.15
N ASP A 14 18.53 15.54 -25.03
CA ASP A 14 19.03 14.68 -26.12
C ASP A 14 18.17 13.44 -26.39
N GLY A 15 17.02 13.33 -25.74
CA GLY A 15 16.11 12.20 -25.88
C GLY A 15 16.47 10.99 -25.02
N LYS A 16 17.42 11.16 -24.10
CA LYS A 16 17.76 10.15 -23.10
C LYS A 16 17.03 10.40 -21.79
N MET A 17 16.78 9.33 -21.10
CA MET A 17 16.19 9.34 -19.78
C MET A 17 16.98 8.39 -18.87
N GLU A 18 17.28 8.84 -17.68
CA GLU A 18 17.97 8.06 -16.65
C GLU A 18 17.05 7.89 -15.46
N THR A 19 16.74 6.65 -15.12
CA THR A 19 15.90 6.31 -13.98
C THR A 19 16.79 5.76 -12.87
N THR A 20 16.84 6.43 -11.74
CA THR A 20 17.51 5.94 -10.54
C THR A 20 16.47 5.43 -9.58
N SER A 21 16.53 4.16 -9.23
CA SER A 21 15.70 3.53 -8.21
C SER A 21 16.53 3.12 -7.02
N SER A 22 16.05 3.40 -5.82
CA SER A 22 16.67 2.94 -4.58
C SER A 22 15.61 2.36 -3.65
N VAL A 23 15.91 1.22 -3.08
CA VAL A 23 15.11 0.58 -2.03
C VAL A 23 15.86 0.76 -0.71
N TYR A 24 15.13 0.97 0.37
CA TYR A 24 15.73 1.21 1.68
C TYR A 24 16.76 0.14 2.04
N GLY A 25 18.03 0.56 2.21
CA GLY A 25 19.14 -0.31 2.58
C GLY A 25 19.88 -0.97 1.41
N GLU A 26 19.48 -0.72 0.17
CA GLU A 26 20.16 -1.21 -1.04
C GLU A 26 20.90 -0.07 -1.76
N GLU A 27 21.90 -0.42 -2.57
CA GLU A 27 22.57 0.54 -3.43
C GLU A 27 21.61 0.95 -4.56
N PRO A 28 21.57 2.24 -4.95
CA PRO A 28 20.72 2.70 -6.05
C PRO A 28 21.06 1.99 -7.37
N GLU A 29 20.03 1.53 -8.06
CA GLU A 29 20.13 1.04 -9.42
C GLU A 29 19.82 2.16 -10.41
N VAL A 30 20.58 2.20 -11.52
CA VAL A 30 20.43 3.22 -12.56
C VAL A 30 20.16 2.54 -13.89
N ASP A 31 19.01 2.86 -14.50
CA ASP A 31 18.62 2.38 -15.80
C ASP A 31 18.58 3.51 -16.82
N GLU A 32 19.11 3.27 -18.01
CA GLU A 32 19.03 4.20 -19.14
C GLU A 32 17.90 3.78 -20.08
N SER A 33 17.11 4.75 -20.53
CA SER A 33 16.05 4.58 -21.51
C SER A 33 15.99 5.77 -22.45
N GLU A 34 15.15 5.71 -23.45
CA GLU A 34 14.97 6.79 -24.44
C GLU A 34 13.55 7.36 -24.32
N TRP A 35 13.41 8.64 -24.61
CA TRP A 35 12.11 9.28 -24.69
C TRP A 35 11.99 10.16 -25.92
N LYS A 36 10.78 10.35 -26.41
CA LYS A 36 10.44 11.29 -27.49
C LYS A 36 9.01 11.78 -27.34
N ILE A 37 8.72 12.91 -27.98
CA ILE A 37 7.35 13.39 -28.15
C ILE A 37 6.92 13.06 -29.58
N GLU A 38 5.78 12.38 -29.68
CA GLU A 38 5.17 12.05 -30.97
C GLU A 38 3.65 12.14 -30.85
N ASN A 39 2.99 12.91 -31.74
CA ASN A 39 1.54 13.13 -31.73
C ASN A 39 1.00 13.64 -30.38
N ASP A 40 1.69 14.60 -29.76
CA ASP A 40 1.37 15.18 -28.43
C ASP A 40 1.37 14.17 -27.27
N LYS A 41 2.05 13.03 -27.43
CA LYS A 41 2.27 12.03 -26.39
C LYS A 41 3.75 11.88 -26.09
N ILE A 42 4.06 11.57 -24.85
CA ILE A 42 5.39 11.16 -24.44
C ILE A 42 5.49 9.64 -24.65
N LEU A 43 6.49 9.22 -25.42
CA LEU A 43 6.82 7.81 -25.61
C LEU A 43 8.12 7.54 -24.87
N MET A 44 8.11 6.57 -23.97
CA MET A 44 9.30 6.08 -23.25
C MET A 44 9.67 4.70 -23.79
N THR A 45 10.94 4.49 -24.14
CA THR A 45 11.43 3.22 -24.68
C THR A 45 12.50 2.65 -23.76
N HIS A 46 12.25 1.47 -23.24
CA HIS A 46 13.16 0.69 -22.41
C HIS A 46 13.19 -0.77 -22.93
N ASN A 47 14.38 -1.35 -23.13
CA ASN A 47 14.55 -2.73 -23.61
C ASN A 47 13.69 -3.08 -24.86
N ASP A 48 13.69 -2.18 -25.87
CA ASP A 48 12.91 -2.31 -27.10
C ASP A 48 11.35 -2.31 -26.91
N GLN A 49 10.87 -2.04 -25.72
CA GLN A 49 9.46 -1.81 -25.43
C GLN A 49 9.18 -0.32 -25.33
N THR A 50 8.12 0.14 -26.01
CA THR A 50 7.72 1.55 -25.98
C THR A 50 6.37 1.68 -25.31
N GLU A 51 6.34 2.49 -24.25
CA GLU A 51 5.15 2.80 -23.47
C GLU A 51 4.69 4.24 -23.77
N GLU A 52 3.38 4.44 -23.86
CA GLU A 52 2.79 5.77 -23.96
C GLU A 52 2.54 6.32 -22.56
N CYS A 53 3.02 7.55 -22.33
CA CYS A 53 2.79 8.26 -21.08
C CYS A 53 1.87 9.44 -21.29
N GLU A 54 0.93 9.64 -20.39
CA GLU A 54 0.09 10.82 -20.36
C GLU A 54 0.78 11.95 -19.58
N TYR A 55 0.81 13.16 -20.14
CA TYR A 55 1.28 14.36 -19.44
C TYR A 55 0.11 15.30 -19.16
N LYS A 56 -0.14 15.54 -17.89
CA LYS A 56 -1.22 16.42 -17.46
C LYS A 56 -0.88 17.08 -16.12
N ASP A 57 -1.17 18.39 -16.04
CA ASP A 57 -1.03 19.19 -14.81
C ASP A 57 0.37 19.08 -14.14
N GLY A 58 1.45 19.00 -14.95
CA GLY A 58 2.82 18.89 -14.47
C GLY A 58 3.21 17.48 -14.02
N LYS A 59 2.37 16.49 -14.26
CA LYS A 59 2.61 15.09 -13.93
C LYS A 59 2.69 14.22 -15.18
N ILE A 60 3.58 13.24 -15.17
CA ILE A 60 3.66 12.18 -16.20
C ILE A 60 3.11 10.91 -15.58
N THR A 61 2.12 10.32 -16.23
CA THR A 61 1.53 9.04 -15.82
C THR A 61 1.93 7.95 -16.80
N LEU A 62 2.57 6.92 -16.29
CA LEU A 62 2.91 5.69 -17.01
C LEU A 62 2.10 4.54 -16.43
N THR A 63 1.43 3.78 -17.27
CA THR A 63 0.73 2.55 -16.86
C THR A 63 1.27 1.39 -17.67
N ALA A 64 1.91 0.43 -17.01
CA ALA A 64 2.47 -0.76 -17.62
C ALA A 64 2.19 -1.98 -16.72
N ASP A 65 1.77 -3.09 -17.31
CA ASP A 65 1.53 -4.38 -16.64
C ASP A 65 0.61 -4.28 -15.39
N GLY A 66 -0.40 -3.39 -15.46
CA GLY A 66 -1.34 -3.16 -14.34
C GLY A 66 -0.80 -2.29 -13.22
N THR A 67 0.42 -1.78 -13.35
CA THR A 67 1.04 -0.83 -12.40
C THR A 67 0.97 0.57 -12.98
N THR A 68 0.54 1.54 -12.18
CA THR A 68 0.55 2.96 -12.55
C THR A 68 1.63 3.70 -11.76
N MET A 69 2.51 4.37 -12.48
CA MET A 69 3.54 5.25 -11.93
C MET A 69 3.21 6.70 -12.29
N ILE A 70 3.27 7.57 -11.31
CA ILE A 70 3.07 9.02 -11.50
C ILE A 70 4.36 9.74 -11.11
N LEU A 71 4.93 10.46 -12.08
CA LEU A 71 6.13 11.27 -11.90
C LEU A 71 5.71 12.75 -11.80
N SER A 72 6.19 13.47 -10.79
CA SER A 72 6.03 14.91 -10.62
C SER A 72 7.38 15.61 -10.54
N GLN A 73 7.43 16.89 -10.96
CA GLN A 73 8.67 17.67 -10.84
C GLN A 73 8.98 18.09 -9.39
N GLU A 74 7.97 18.11 -8.55
CA GLU A 74 8.13 18.41 -7.13
C GLU A 74 8.21 17.09 -6.37
N LYS A 75 9.25 16.95 -5.54
CA LYS A 75 9.37 15.83 -4.62
C LYS A 75 8.26 15.96 -3.56
N GLU A 76 7.33 15.02 -3.56
CA GLU A 76 6.37 14.92 -2.45
C GLU A 76 7.12 14.38 -1.23
N GLU A 77 7.20 15.18 -0.16
CA GLU A 77 7.75 14.72 1.10
C GLU A 77 6.76 13.74 1.74
N TYR A 78 7.18 12.50 1.87
CA TYR A 78 6.44 11.49 2.62
C TYR A 78 7.02 11.40 4.02
N GLU A 79 6.22 11.73 5.03
CA GLU A 79 6.56 11.44 6.41
C GLU A 79 6.08 10.02 6.75
N PRO A 80 7.00 9.07 7.03
CA PRO A 80 6.61 7.73 7.43
C PRO A 80 5.75 7.80 8.69
N TYR A 81 4.70 7.00 8.73
CA TYR A 81 3.91 6.83 9.94
C TYR A 81 4.78 6.23 11.04
N VAL A 82 4.85 6.91 12.17
CA VAL A 82 5.52 6.40 13.38
C VAL A 82 4.43 5.98 14.36
N PRO A 83 4.33 4.68 14.67
CA PRO A 83 3.32 4.21 15.62
C PRO A 83 3.47 4.88 17.00
N GLY A 84 2.35 5.24 17.58
CA GLY A 84 2.27 5.66 18.98
C GLY A 84 2.66 4.54 19.95
N LYS A 85 2.55 4.78 21.24
CA LYS A 85 2.79 3.74 22.23
C LYS A 85 1.52 2.91 22.44
N PRO A 86 1.65 1.59 22.62
CA PRO A 86 0.50 0.78 22.96
C PRO A 86 -0.16 1.25 24.26
N VAL A 87 -1.49 1.35 24.22
CA VAL A 87 -2.30 1.61 25.43
C VAL A 87 -2.11 0.45 26.40
N GLU A 88 -1.83 0.77 27.68
CA GLU A 88 -1.63 -0.24 28.71
C GLU A 88 -2.98 -0.74 29.26
N ASN A 89 -3.11 -2.05 29.40
CA ASN A 89 -4.29 -2.73 29.96
C ASN A 89 -5.63 -2.34 29.31
N PRO A 90 -5.75 -2.37 27.98
CA PRO A 90 -7.04 -2.12 27.32
C PRO A 90 -8.05 -3.21 27.69
N THR A 91 -9.31 -2.85 27.62
CA THR A 91 -10.43 -3.78 27.78
C THR A 91 -11.06 -4.06 26.41
N MET A 92 -11.91 -5.09 26.31
CA MET A 92 -12.64 -5.36 25.06
C MET A 92 -13.42 -4.13 24.58
N LYS A 93 -14.00 -3.38 25.49
CA LYS A 93 -14.77 -2.18 25.20
C LYS A 93 -13.94 -1.08 24.50
N ASP A 94 -12.65 -1.02 24.73
CA ASP A 94 -11.77 -0.03 24.10
C ASP A 94 -11.52 -0.36 22.62
N PHE A 95 -11.72 -1.62 22.22
CA PHE A 95 -11.64 -2.08 20.82
C PHE A 95 -12.97 -2.05 20.09
N GLU A 96 -14.12 -1.89 20.78
CA GLU A 96 -15.43 -1.83 20.14
C GLU A 96 -15.54 -0.66 19.17
N GLY A 97 -16.19 -0.90 18.03
CA GLY A 97 -16.45 0.10 17.00
C GLY A 97 -16.00 -0.32 15.61
N GLU A 98 -16.02 0.66 14.71
CA GLU A 98 -15.64 0.52 13.31
C GLU A 98 -14.20 1.01 13.11
N TRP A 99 -13.40 0.22 12.42
CA TRP A 99 -11.99 0.48 12.13
C TRP A 99 -11.74 0.36 10.63
N SER A 100 -11.01 1.30 10.06
CA SER A 100 -10.59 1.24 8.66
C SER A 100 -9.10 1.08 8.57
N CYS A 101 -8.63 0.18 7.72
CA CYS A 101 -7.21 0.06 7.41
C CYS A 101 -6.82 1.19 6.46
N THR A 102 -6.00 2.10 6.90
CA THR A 102 -5.53 3.25 6.10
C THR A 102 -4.09 3.09 5.67
N LEU A 103 -3.34 2.25 6.36
CA LEU A 103 -1.93 2.02 6.09
C LEU A 103 -1.58 0.55 6.37
N MET A 104 -0.79 -0.03 5.50
CA MET A 104 -0.20 -1.35 5.68
C MET A 104 1.33 -1.24 5.63
N GLU A 105 2.01 -1.99 6.48
CA GLU A 105 3.45 -2.15 6.41
C GLU A 105 3.78 -3.59 6.06
N ALA A 106 4.55 -3.79 4.99
CA ALA A 106 5.05 -5.09 4.58
C ALA A 106 6.49 -4.94 4.06
N PHE A 107 7.36 -5.86 4.44
CA PHE A 107 8.78 -5.87 4.03
C PHE A 107 9.53 -4.56 4.31
N GLY A 108 9.17 -3.86 5.41
CA GLY A 108 9.73 -2.56 5.77
C GLY A 108 9.22 -1.39 4.94
N MET A 109 8.19 -1.60 4.11
CA MET A 109 7.56 -0.58 3.28
C MET A 109 6.18 -0.26 3.84
N GLN A 110 5.85 1.03 3.93
CA GLN A 110 4.52 1.50 4.31
C GLN A 110 3.73 1.89 3.06
N MET A 111 2.52 1.35 2.93
CA MET A 111 1.64 1.55 1.79
C MET A 111 0.27 2.03 2.26
N PRO A 112 -0.29 3.11 1.68
CA PRO A 112 -1.67 3.48 1.94
C PRO A 112 -2.60 2.37 1.41
N VAL A 113 -3.61 2.01 2.21
CA VAL A 113 -4.63 1.03 1.82
C VAL A 113 -5.85 1.76 1.28
N ASN A 114 -6.08 1.67 -0.01
CA ASN A 114 -7.26 2.20 -0.71
C ASN A 114 -7.38 1.54 -2.10
N ALA A 115 -8.58 1.62 -2.69
CA ALA A 115 -8.87 1.00 -3.98
C ALA A 115 -7.95 1.50 -5.13
N ASP A 116 -7.54 2.77 -5.08
CA ASP A 116 -6.75 3.39 -6.15
C ASP A 116 -5.27 2.97 -6.12
N PHE A 117 -4.72 2.67 -4.93
CA PHE A 117 -3.30 2.39 -4.75
C PHE A 117 -3.01 0.91 -4.56
N THR A 118 -3.68 0.25 -3.59
CA THR A 118 -3.46 -1.18 -3.31
C THR A 118 -4.44 -2.09 -4.04
N GLY A 119 -5.48 -1.53 -4.67
CA GLY A 119 -6.53 -2.29 -5.34
C GLY A 119 -7.54 -2.92 -4.38
N PHE A 120 -7.40 -2.68 -3.08
CA PHE A 120 -8.34 -3.17 -2.08
C PHE A 120 -8.58 -2.17 -0.95
N GLU A 121 -9.71 -2.35 -0.26
CA GLU A 121 -10.05 -1.67 0.98
C GLU A 121 -10.29 -2.72 2.08
N MET A 122 -9.92 -2.40 3.31
CA MET A 122 -10.14 -3.30 4.44
C MET A 122 -10.70 -2.53 5.63
N SER A 123 -11.72 -3.08 6.24
CA SER A 123 -12.31 -2.57 7.48
C SER A 123 -12.57 -3.70 8.47
N MET A 124 -12.73 -3.34 9.73
CA MET A 124 -13.04 -4.26 10.82
C MET A 124 -14.10 -3.63 11.73
N SER A 125 -15.13 -4.36 12.08
CA SER A 125 -16.02 -4.01 13.18
C SER A 125 -15.81 -4.93 14.36
N VAL A 126 -15.87 -4.39 15.57
CA VAL A 126 -15.77 -5.16 16.82
C VAL A 126 -16.96 -4.86 17.70
N GLU A 127 -17.71 -5.91 18.10
CA GLU A 127 -18.87 -5.81 18.97
C GLU A 127 -18.96 -7.05 19.86
N ASP A 128 -19.10 -6.87 21.17
CA ASP A 128 -19.27 -7.95 22.17
C ASP A 128 -18.23 -9.09 22.03
N GLY A 129 -16.98 -8.77 21.73
CA GLY A 129 -15.91 -9.76 21.58
C GLY A 129 -15.95 -10.53 20.24
N LYS A 130 -16.79 -10.13 19.31
CA LYS A 130 -16.75 -10.61 17.93
C LYS A 130 -16.17 -9.54 17.03
N ALA A 131 -15.43 -9.97 16.02
CA ALA A 131 -14.91 -9.08 14.99
C ALA A 131 -15.40 -9.59 13.62
N GLU A 132 -15.83 -8.66 12.78
CA GLU A 132 -16.05 -8.91 11.35
C GLU A 132 -15.01 -8.12 10.57
N ILE A 133 -14.21 -8.79 9.75
CA ILE A 133 -13.30 -8.15 8.80
C ILE A 133 -13.94 -8.19 7.43
N ILE A 134 -13.97 -7.04 6.78
CA ILE A 134 -14.48 -6.86 5.42
C ILE A 134 -13.30 -6.46 4.53
N LEU A 135 -13.08 -7.23 3.48
CA LEU A 135 -12.14 -6.93 2.40
C LEU A 135 -12.92 -6.67 1.13
N ILE A 136 -12.67 -5.55 0.47
CA ILE A 136 -13.22 -5.22 -0.84
C ILE A 136 -12.06 -5.19 -1.83
N GLU A 137 -12.06 -6.10 -2.79
CA GLU A 137 -11.06 -6.19 -3.84
C GLU A 137 -11.75 -6.23 -5.20
N SER A 138 -11.37 -5.34 -6.12
CA SER A 138 -11.98 -5.25 -7.46
C SER A 138 -13.52 -5.14 -7.44
N GLY A 139 -14.08 -4.58 -6.35
CA GLY A 139 -15.53 -4.44 -6.14
C GLY A 139 -16.23 -5.69 -5.60
N GLU A 140 -15.50 -6.77 -5.35
CA GLU A 140 -16.00 -7.96 -4.66
C GLU A 140 -15.75 -7.84 -3.16
N GLU A 141 -16.78 -8.13 -2.36
CA GLU A 141 -16.74 -8.06 -0.90
C GLU A 141 -16.55 -9.46 -0.31
N THR A 142 -15.54 -9.62 0.54
CA THR A 142 -15.31 -10.82 1.35
C THR A 142 -15.45 -10.46 2.82
N LYS A 143 -16.25 -11.22 3.57
CA LYS A 143 -16.45 -11.05 5.01
C LYS A 143 -15.94 -12.25 5.77
N VAL A 144 -15.27 -11.99 6.88
CA VAL A 144 -14.78 -13.03 7.78
C VAL A 144 -15.15 -12.68 9.21
N GLU A 145 -15.87 -13.59 9.87
CA GLU A 145 -16.21 -13.47 11.29
C GLU A 145 -15.13 -14.14 12.15
N LEU A 146 -14.69 -13.46 13.19
CA LEU A 146 -13.63 -13.88 14.08
C LEU A 146 -14.07 -13.70 15.55
N GLN A 147 -13.50 -14.51 16.44
CA GLN A 147 -13.65 -14.30 17.87
C GLN A 147 -12.47 -13.48 18.39
N GLY A 148 -12.74 -12.40 19.11
CA GLY A 148 -11.74 -11.55 19.73
C GLY A 148 -11.60 -11.83 21.22
N ASP A 149 -10.36 -11.92 21.69
CA ASP A 149 -10.00 -11.94 23.10
C ASP A 149 -8.91 -10.91 23.38
N VAL A 150 -8.98 -10.25 24.55
CA VAL A 150 -7.89 -9.34 24.95
C VAL A 150 -6.81 -10.13 25.67
N GLU A 151 -5.62 -10.19 25.08
CA GLU A 151 -4.45 -10.85 25.64
C GLU A 151 -3.33 -9.82 25.85
N GLY A 152 -3.06 -9.48 27.13
CA GLY A 152 -2.12 -8.40 27.46
C GLY A 152 -2.62 -7.03 26.99
N ASN A 153 -1.90 -6.38 26.07
CA ASN A 153 -2.26 -5.07 25.53
C ASN A 153 -2.88 -5.15 24.12
N ALA A 154 -3.23 -6.35 23.64
CA ALA A 154 -3.71 -6.56 22.30
C ALA A 154 -5.06 -7.27 22.27
N LEU A 155 -5.90 -6.89 21.28
CA LEU A 155 -6.99 -7.73 20.81
C LEU A 155 -6.40 -8.82 19.91
N VAL A 156 -6.63 -10.08 20.27
CA VAL A 156 -6.20 -11.24 19.48
C VAL A 156 -7.45 -11.84 18.81
N LEU A 157 -7.43 -11.90 17.48
CA LEU A 157 -8.51 -12.46 16.70
C LEU A 157 -8.20 -13.92 16.38
N LYS A 158 -9.21 -14.79 16.51
CA LYS A 158 -9.14 -16.22 16.23
C LYS A 158 -10.22 -16.60 15.24
N ALA A 159 -9.86 -17.36 14.23
CA ALA A 159 -10.82 -17.92 13.30
C ALA A 159 -11.80 -18.85 14.03
N VAL A 160 -13.08 -18.74 13.71
CA VAL A 160 -14.13 -19.59 14.29
C VAL A 160 -14.14 -20.96 13.61
N THR A 161 -13.77 -21.04 12.33
CA THR A 161 -13.64 -22.27 11.55
C THR A 161 -12.31 -22.32 10.79
N GLU A 162 -11.82 -23.54 10.49
CA GLU A 162 -10.58 -23.72 9.71
C GLU A 162 -10.69 -23.17 8.28
N ASP A 163 -11.88 -23.12 7.71
CA ASP A 163 -12.14 -22.62 6.36
C ASP A 163 -12.04 -21.09 6.28
N GLU A 164 -12.29 -20.36 7.38
CA GLU A 164 -12.23 -18.89 7.42
C GLU A 164 -10.80 -18.35 7.53
N ALA A 165 -9.87 -19.12 8.09
CA ALA A 165 -8.48 -18.73 8.29
C ALA A 165 -7.69 -18.52 6.98
N GLY A 166 -8.16 -19.07 5.85
CA GLY A 166 -7.48 -19.08 4.55
C GLY A 166 -8.04 -18.16 3.47
N THR A 167 -9.05 -17.35 3.78
CA THR A 167 -9.82 -16.60 2.76
C THR A 167 -9.16 -15.30 2.30
N MET A 168 -8.08 -14.84 2.93
CA MET A 168 -7.39 -13.59 2.62
C MET A 168 -5.91 -13.82 2.30
N PHE A 169 -5.24 -12.80 1.76
CA PHE A 169 -3.79 -12.80 1.42
C PHE A 169 -2.87 -13.15 2.59
N PHE A 170 -3.38 -13.08 3.81
CA PHE A 170 -2.65 -13.36 5.05
C PHE A 170 -3.55 -14.16 6.00
N SER A 171 -2.92 -14.93 6.88
CA SER A 171 -3.67 -15.66 7.91
C SER A 171 -4.29 -14.67 8.89
N LEU A 172 -5.60 -14.73 9.04
CA LEU A 172 -6.35 -13.97 10.04
C LEU A 172 -6.28 -14.63 11.43
N ASP A 173 -5.86 -15.88 11.51
CA ASP A 173 -5.78 -16.60 12.79
C ASP A 173 -4.62 -16.07 13.63
N ASN A 174 -4.92 -15.72 14.88
CA ASN A 174 -4.00 -15.10 15.84
C ASN A 174 -3.46 -13.71 15.45
N MET A 175 -4.19 -12.95 14.63
CA MET A 175 -3.88 -11.53 14.41
C MET A 175 -3.98 -10.73 15.70
N LYS A 176 -3.06 -9.80 15.87
CA LYS A 176 -2.98 -8.92 17.05
C LYS A 176 -3.15 -7.47 16.67
N PHE A 177 -4.06 -6.80 17.35
CA PHE A 177 -4.32 -5.38 17.20
C PHE A 177 -4.00 -4.67 18.51
N ASN A 178 -3.17 -3.65 18.47
CA ASN A 178 -2.86 -2.80 19.62
C ASN A 178 -3.55 -1.46 19.43
N LEU A 179 -4.15 -0.94 20.47
CA LEU A 179 -4.54 0.47 20.53
C LEU A 179 -3.29 1.30 20.80
N LEU A 180 -3.14 2.39 20.06
CA LEU A 180 -2.02 3.31 20.16
C LEU A 180 -2.53 4.67 20.61
N ASP A 181 -1.79 5.36 21.50
CA ASP A 181 -2.06 6.72 21.96
C ASP A 181 -1.37 7.80 21.10
#